data_472227b4b1016cebd0b8b33e4c0cf739
#
_entry.id   472227b4b1016cebd0b8b33e4c0cf739
#
_cell.length_a   1.000
_cell.length_b   1.000
_cell.length_c   1.000
_cell.angle_alpha   90.00
_cell.angle_beta   90.00
_cell.angle_gamma   90.00
#
_symmetry.space_group_name_H-M   'P 1'
#
loop_
_entity.id
_entity.type
_entity.pdbx_description
1 polymer ?
#
loop_
_entity_poly.entity_id
_entity_poly.type
_entity_poly.pdbx_seq_one_letter_code
_entity_poly.pdbx_strand_id
1 'polypeptide(L)'
;MLAIRAFNDRAIAFLRIAVGIFFLIFGEYKVFGSQFTLGGGFQFWINKFLAEGSYPFMVPVLRNFVMPHATPIAFLVAYGEFAIGTALLLGILVRPVSLAGLVYMVTLLFSSDYPGSHAPVWQYFGASLSHSVFALCFLCFLLGKSEALWSYPAWRASRP
;
A
#
# COMPACT_ATOMS: atom_id res chain seq x y z
N MET A 1 -28.10 -0.55 -18.73
CA MET A 1 -26.65 -0.85 -18.85
C MET A 1 -25.75 0.36 -18.56
N LEU A 2 -26.00 1.55 -19.14
CA LEU A 2 -25.22 2.79 -18.89
C LEU A 2 -25.26 3.26 -17.43
N ALA A 3 -26.41 3.20 -16.75
CA ALA A 3 -26.57 3.63 -15.36
C ALA A 3 -25.73 2.76 -14.36
N ILE A 4 -25.70 1.44 -14.58
CA ILE A 4 -24.90 0.51 -13.76
C ILE A 4 -23.40 0.77 -13.94
N ARG A 5 -22.97 1.05 -15.16
CA ARG A 5 -21.58 1.40 -15.46
C ARG A 5 -21.14 2.68 -14.75
N ALA A 6 -21.96 3.73 -14.82
CA ALA A 6 -21.70 5.00 -14.16
C ALA A 6 -21.64 4.87 -12.62
N PHE A 7 -22.45 3.99 -12.03
CA PHE A 7 -22.44 3.72 -10.60
C PHE A 7 -21.15 2.99 -10.20
N ASN A 8 -20.75 1.97 -10.94
CA ASN A 8 -19.53 1.22 -10.67
C ASN A 8 -18.27 2.11 -10.78
N ASP A 9 -18.22 2.98 -11.78
CA ASP A 9 -17.10 3.92 -11.98
C ASP A 9 -16.98 4.90 -10.79
N ARG A 10 -18.12 5.37 -10.25
CA ARG A 10 -18.14 6.23 -9.04
C ARG A 10 -17.66 5.50 -7.79
N ALA A 11 -18.11 4.26 -7.59
CA ALA A 11 -17.72 3.46 -6.43
C ALA A 11 -16.21 3.18 -6.43
N ILE A 12 -15.65 2.80 -7.59
CA ILE A 12 -14.22 2.55 -7.73
C ILE A 12 -13.41 3.85 -7.57
N ALA A 13 -13.87 4.97 -8.11
CA ALA A 13 -13.21 6.26 -7.95
C ALA A 13 -13.22 6.72 -6.48
N PHE A 14 -14.34 6.55 -5.78
CA PHE A 14 -14.42 6.82 -4.34
C PHE A 14 -13.45 5.97 -3.53
N LEU A 15 -13.41 4.65 -3.79
CA LEU A 15 -12.51 3.74 -3.11
C LEU A 15 -11.04 4.12 -3.36
N ARG A 16 -10.69 4.50 -4.60
CA ARG A 16 -9.34 5.00 -4.95
C ARG A 16 -8.97 6.24 -4.14
N ILE A 17 -9.87 7.22 -4.04
CA ILE A 17 -9.65 8.44 -3.27
C ILE A 17 -9.47 8.12 -1.79
N ALA A 18 -10.33 7.27 -1.22
CA ALA A 18 -10.25 6.86 0.18
C ALA A 18 -8.92 6.15 0.49
N VAL A 19 -8.50 5.19 -0.33
CA VAL A 19 -7.18 4.53 -0.18
C VAL A 19 -6.05 5.55 -0.34
N GLY A 20 -6.15 6.49 -1.28
CA GLY A 20 -5.18 7.57 -1.45
C GLY A 20 -5.03 8.43 -0.20
N ILE A 21 -6.13 8.79 0.46
CA ILE A 21 -6.14 9.55 1.72
C ILE A 21 -5.43 8.75 2.84
N PHE A 22 -5.73 7.45 2.99
CA PHE A 22 -5.04 6.63 3.99
C PHE A 22 -3.53 6.59 3.75
N PHE A 23 -3.09 6.39 2.51
CA PHE A 23 -1.68 6.38 2.16
C PHE A 23 -1.00 7.74 2.39
N LEU A 24 -1.71 8.86 2.19
CA LEU A 24 -1.21 10.19 2.53
C LEU A 24 -1.04 10.37 4.04
N ILE A 25 -2.03 9.98 4.85
CA ILE A 25 -1.96 10.09 6.31
C ILE A 25 -0.77 9.29 6.86
N PHE A 26 -0.58 8.04 6.38
CA PHE A 26 0.54 7.21 6.82
C PHE A 26 1.89 7.70 6.26
N GLY A 27 1.92 8.17 5.01
CA GLY A 27 3.12 8.70 4.36
C GLY A 27 3.56 10.05 4.94
N GLU A 28 2.62 10.97 5.21
CA GLU A 28 2.90 12.27 5.80
C GLU A 28 3.70 12.17 7.10
N TYR A 29 3.21 11.37 8.04
CA TYR A 29 3.90 11.15 9.32
C TYR A 29 5.34 10.66 9.12
N LYS A 30 5.58 9.78 8.13
CA LYS A 30 6.90 9.21 7.84
C LYS A 30 7.83 10.17 7.10
N VAL A 31 7.28 11.02 6.25
CA VAL A 31 8.04 12.00 5.45
C VAL A 31 8.43 13.22 6.27
N PHE A 32 7.47 13.81 6.98
CA PHE A 32 7.71 15.04 7.75
C PHE A 32 8.25 14.78 9.16
N GLY A 33 8.11 13.54 9.68
CA GLY A 33 8.69 13.12 10.94
C GLY A 33 10.01 12.36 10.73
N SER A 34 11.14 12.87 11.21
CA SER A 34 12.44 12.20 11.11
C SER A 34 12.51 10.90 11.92
N GLN A 35 11.59 10.67 12.83
CA GLN A 35 11.57 9.53 13.73
C GLN A 35 11.49 8.19 12.99
N PHE A 36 10.70 8.12 11.93
CA PHE A 36 10.57 6.89 11.15
C PHE A 36 11.83 6.60 10.33
N THR A 37 12.40 7.59 9.66
CA THR A 37 13.51 7.43 8.71
C THR A 37 14.87 7.43 9.37
N LEU A 38 15.11 8.36 10.30
CA LEU A 38 16.41 8.58 10.94
C LEU A 38 16.42 8.23 12.43
N GLY A 39 15.25 8.25 13.08
CA GLY A 39 15.12 8.00 14.53
C GLY A 39 14.95 6.53 14.91
N GLY A 40 15.19 5.59 14.01
CA GLY A 40 15.10 4.15 14.31
C GLY A 40 13.69 3.56 14.21
N GLY A 41 12.67 4.34 13.85
CA GLY A 41 11.30 3.88 13.77
C GLY A 41 11.09 2.75 12.76
N PHE A 42 11.76 2.80 11.62
CA PHE A 42 11.71 1.72 10.64
C PHE A 42 12.33 0.43 11.18
N GLN A 43 13.52 0.51 11.80
CA GLN A 43 14.18 -0.63 12.43
C GLN A 43 13.33 -1.24 13.55
N PHE A 44 12.66 -0.41 14.34
CA PHE A 44 11.71 -0.86 15.35
C PHE A 44 10.62 -1.75 14.74
N TRP A 45 10.01 -1.33 13.63
CA TRP A 45 8.97 -2.11 12.96
C TRP A 45 9.50 -3.41 12.36
N ILE A 46 10.70 -3.41 11.73
CA ILE A 46 11.31 -4.63 11.20
C ILE A 46 11.63 -5.62 12.33
N ASN A 47 12.18 -5.15 13.46
CA ASN A 47 12.43 -5.99 14.62
C ASN A 47 11.12 -6.55 15.20
N LYS A 48 10.07 -5.75 15.25
CA LYS A 48 8.74 -6.19 15.68
C LYS A 48 8.19 -7.29 14.78
N PHE A 49 8.25 -7.14 13.46
CA PHE A 49 7.85 -8.19 12.52
C PHE A 49 8.63 -9.49 12.71
N LEU A 50 9.94 -9.39 12.93
CA LEU A 50 10.79 -10.56 13.20
C LEU A 50 10.47 -11.24 14.54
N ALA A 51 10.00 -10.49 15.53
CA ALA A 51 9.67 -10.98 16.87
C ALA A 51 8.25 -11.58 16.93
N GLU A 52 7.28 -10.93 16.29
CA GLU A 52 5.87 -11.36 16.28
C GLU A 52 5.59 -12.47 15.25
N GLY A 53 6.46 -12.66 14.28
CA GLY A 53 6.42 -13.72 13.28
C GLY A 53 6.34 -13.20 11.86
N SER A 54 7.44 -13.34 11.13
CA SER A 54 7.49 -13.16 9.67
C SER A 54 7.40 -14.51 8.99
N TYR A 55 6.92 -14.54 7.76
CA TYR A 55 6.95 -15.77 6.97
C TYR A 55 8.39 -16.30 6.83
N PRO A 56 8.62 -17.62 6.91
CA PRO A 56 9.98 -18.19 6.99
C PRO A 56 10.90 -17.74 5.85
N PHE A 57 10.39 -17.62 4.62
CA PHE A 57 11.16 -17.15 3.47
C PHE A 57 11.48 -15.66 3.53
N MET A 58 10.70 -14.86 4.30
CA MET A 58 10.91 -13.42 4.43
C MET A 58 11.92 -13.08 5.53
N VAL A 59 12.08 -13.95 6.53
CA VAL A 59 13.05 -13.73 7.63
C VAL A 59 14.46 -13.44 7.12
N PRO A 60 15.09 -14.23 6.22
CA PRO A 60 16.41 -13.90 5.71
C PRO A 60 16.45 -12.60 4.92
N VAL A 61 15.39 -12.24 4.20
CA VAL A 61 15.28 -10.95 3.49
C VAL A 61 15.31 -9.79 4.47
N LEU A 62 14.50 -9.87 5.52
CA LEU A 62 14.44 -8.82 6.56
C LEU A 62 15.75 -8.68 7.30
N ARG A 63 16.39 -9.79 7.70
CA ARG A 63 17.65 -9.76 8.49
C ARG A 63 18.86 -9.38 7.66
N ASN A 64 19.02 -9.97 6.48
CA ASN A 64 20.27 -9.91 5.71
C ASN A 64 20.28 -8.80 4.65
N PHE A 65 19.09 -8.31 4.26
CA PHE A 65 18.97 -7.25 3.27
C PHE A 65 18.33 -5.99 3.85
N VAL A 66 17.13 -6.09 4.44
CA VAL A 66 16.39 -4.91 4.88
C VAL A 66 17.06 -4.22 6.06
N MET A 67 17.48 -4.97 7.09
CA MET A 67 18.10 -4.38 8.29
C MET A 67 19.44 -3.68 8.01
N PRO A 68 20.37 -4.24 7.23
CA PRO A 68 21.61 -3.54 6.88
C PRO A 68 21.38 -2.28 6.05
N HIS A 69 20.29 -2.20 5.29
CA HIS A 69 19.91 -1.06 4.44
C HIS A 69 18.69 -0.30 4.99
N ALA A 70 18.48 -0.34 6.31
CA ALA A 70 17.25 0.17 6.93
C ALA A 70 16.97 1.64 6.60
N THR A 71 17.97 2.51 6.67
CA THR A 71 17.78 3.95 6.40
C THR A 71 17.31 4.23 4.96
N PRO A 72 18.01 3.81 3.90
CA PRO A 72 17.53 4.06 2.54
C PRO A 72 16.19 3.38 2.25
N ILE A 73 15.92 2.20 2.81
CA ILE A 73 14.62 1.54 2.66
C ILE A 73 13.52 2.30 3.41
N ALA A 74 13.81 2.85 4.59
CA ALA A 74 12.86 3.69 5.32
C ALA A 74 12.43 4.93 4.51
N PHE A 75 13.39 5.59 3.84
CA PHE A 75 13.09 6.68 2.93
C PHE A 75 12.26 6.22 1.73
N LEU A 76 12.61 5.09 1.12
CA LEU A 76 11.84 4.52 0.01
C LEU A 76 10.39 4.23 0.41
N VAL A 77 10.18 3.67 1.59
CA VAL A 77 8.83 3.41 2.15
C VAL A 77 8.09 4.71 2.40
N ALA A 78 8.69 5.67 3.11
CA ALA A 78 8.04 6.93 3.47
C ALA A 78 7.60 7.73 2.23
N TYR A 79 8.53 7.99 1.32
CA TYR A 79 8.24 8.73 0.08
C TYR A 79 7.40 7.93 -0.90
N GLY A 80 7.55 6.59 -0.93
CA GLY A 80 6.73 5.69 -1.74
C GLY A 80 5.25 5.74 -1.32
N GLU A 81 4.94 5.62 -0.03
CA GLU A 81 3.57 5.74 0.47
C GLU A 81 2.98 7.12 0.16
N PHE A 82 3.73 8.19 0.40
CA PHE A 82 3.28 9.54 0.10
C PHE A 82 3.01 9.75 -1.39
N ALA A 83 3.89 9.26 -2.26
CA ALA A 83 3.74 9.34 -3.70
C ALA A 83 2.54 8.51 -4.21
N ILE A 84 2.36 7.28 -3.71
CA ILE A 84 1.20 6.44 -4.02
C ILE A 84 -0.08 7.16 -3.59
N GLY A 85 -0.14 7.68 -2.36
CA GLY A 85 -1.29 8.40 -1.84
C GLY A 85 -1.65 9.61 -2.69
N THR A 86 -0.66 10.46 -3.02
CA THR A 86 -0.83 11.63 -3.88
C THR A 86 -1.34 11.25 -5.28
N ALA A 87 -0.72 10.27 -5.90
CA ALA A 87 -1.10 9.83 -7.24
C ALA A 87 -2.51 9.24 -7.29
N LEU A 88 -2.89 8.44 -6.29
CA LEU A 88 -4.26 7.90 -6.18
C LEU A 88 -5.28 9.02 -5.93
N LEU A 89 -4.98 9.98 -5.05
CA LEU A 89 -5.87 11.10 -4.78
C LEU A 89 -6.15 11.91 -6.06
N LEU A 90 -5.09 12.27 -6.77
CA LEU A 90 -5.18 13.02 -8.02
C LEU A 90 -5.68 12.18 -9.21
N GLY A 91 -5.67 10.86 -9.10
CA GLY A 91 -6.04 9.95 -10.19
C GLY A 91 -5.05 9.96 -11.35
N ILE A 92 -3.77 10.22 -11.08
CA ILE A 92 -2.69 10.20 -12.06
C ILE A 92 -1.85 8.94 -11.89
N LEU A 93 -1.32 8.39 -12.98
CA LEU A 93 -0.47 7.20 -12.97
C LEU A 93 -1.10 6.03 -12.15
N VAL A 94 -2.44 5.92 -12.16
CA VAL A 94 -3.17 5.01 -11.27
C VAL A 94 -2.68 3.57 -11.41
N ARG A 95 -2.46 3.08 -12.63
CA ARG A 95 -2.00 1.69 -12.85
C ARG A 95 -0.60 1.42 -12.30
N PRO A 96 0.45 2.19 -12.66
CA PRO A 96 1.79 1.92 -12.10
C PRO A 96 1.85 2.10 -10.58
N VAL A 97 1.18 3.08 -10.00
CA VAL A 97 1.18 3.23 -8.54
C VAL A 97 0.36 2.15 -7.84
N SER A 98 -0.69 1.63 -8.49
CA SER A 98 -1.45 0.49 -7.96
C SER A 98 -0.62 -0.80 -7.99
N LEU A 99 0.20 -1.01 -9.01
CA LEU A 99 1.14 -2.12 -9.04
C LEU A 99 2.18 -1.99 -7.90
N ALA A 100 2.75 -0.81 -7.70
CA ALA A 100 3.68 -0.54 -6.61
C ALA A 100 3.02 -0.77 -5.23
N GLY A 101 1.80 -0.26 -5.04
CA GLY A 101 1.02 -0.46 -3.82
C GLY A 101 0.66 -1.92 -3.56
N LEU A 102 0.30 -2.67 -4.60
CA LEU A 102 0.04 -4.10 -4.50
C LEU A 102 1.28 -4.86 -4.04
N VAL A 103 2.42 -4.64 -4.70
CA VAL A 103 3.71 -5.26 -4.32
C VAL A 103 4.07 -4.90 -2.89
N TYR A 104 3.91 -3.64 -2.50
CA TYR A 104 4.19 -3.17 -1.15
C TYR A 104 3.30 -3.84 -0.11
N MET A 105 1.97 -3.90 -0.32
CA MET A 105 1.05 -4.56 0.60
C MET A 105 1.30 -6.07 0.72
N VAL A 106 1.60 -6.74 -0.37
CA VAL A 106 1.98 -8.16 -0.37
C VAL A 106 3.31 -8.38 0.38
N THR A 107 4.26 -7.48 0.22
CA THR A 107 5.53 -7.52 0.98
C THR A 107 5.28 -7.38 2.48
N LEU A 108 4.44 -6.43 2.90
CA LEU A 108 4.06 -6.26 4.31
C LEU A 108 3.29 -7.47 4.84
N LEU A 109 2.36 -8.03 4.06
CA LEU A 109 1.62 -9.24 4.42
C LEU A 109 2.55 -10.41 4.75
N PHE A 110 3.60 -10.61 3.96
CA PHE A 110 4.58 -11.67 4.21
C PHE A 110 5.63 -11.31 5.27
N SER A 111 5.79 -10.03 5.56
CA SER A 111 6.75 -9.57 6.58
C SER A 111 6.21 -9.66 8.00
N SER A 112 4.89 -9.77 8.20
CA SER A 112 4.26 -9.73 9.52
C SER A 112 3.21 -10.83 9.69
N ASP A 113 2.85 -11.08 10.95
CA ASP A 113 1.67 -11.86 11.35
C ASP A 113 1.62 -13.28 10.75
N TYR A 114 2.77 -13.97 10.65
CA TYR A 114 2.79 -15.36 10.20
C TYR A 114 2.07 -16.28 11.21
N PRO A 115 0.98 -16.95 10.81
CA PRO A 115 0.15 -17.70 11.74
C PRO A 115 0.72 -19.08 12.11
N GLY A 116 1.86 -19.48 11.55
CA GLY A 116 2.46 -20.79 11.75
C GLY A 116 2.13 -21.80 10.65
N SER A 117 2.95 -22.86 10.55
CA SER A 117 2.88 -23.84 9.44
C SER A 117 1.61 -24.72 9.45
N HIS A 118 0.91 -24.82 10.59
CA HIS A 118 -0.29 -25.64 10.75
C HIS A 118 -1.58 -24.83 10.90
N ALA A 119 -1.50 -23.53 10.63
CA ALA A 119 -2.65 -22.64 10.73
C ALA A 119 -3.67 -22.92 9.60
N PRO A 120 -4.98 -22.75 9.86
CA PRO A 120 -5.98 -22.86 8.82
C PRO A 120 -5.82 -21.76 7.77
N VAL A 121 -6.21 -22.04 6.52
CA VAL A 121 -5.97 -21.17 5.36
C VAL A 121 -6.42 -19.73 5.57
N TRP A 122 -7.54 -19.51 6.24
CA TRP A 122 -8.06 -18.16 6.46
C TRP A 122 -7.14 -17.28 7.33
N GLN A 123 -6.33 -17.86 8.22
CA GLN A 123 -5.41 -17.10 9.07
C GLN A 123 -4.25 -16.50 8.28
N TYR A 124 -3.83 -17.11 7.17
CA TYR A 124 -2.77 -16.54 6.31
C TYR A 124 -3.16 -15.21 5.68
N PHE A 125 -4.45 -14.95 5.57
CA PHE A 125 -4.97 -13.66 5.07
C PHE A 125 -5.56 -12.80 6.19
N GLY A 126 -6.13 -13.42 7.21
CA GLY A 126 -6.84 -12.76 8.28
C GLY A 126 -5.95 -12.20 9.38
N ALA A 127 -4.77 -12.79 9.61
CA ALA A 127 -3.83 -12.29 10.61
C ALA A 127 -3.34 -10.86 10.28
N SER A 128 -3.12 -10.56 9.01
CA SER A 128 -2.79 -9.21 8.52
C SER A 128 -3.88 -8.69 7.59
N LEU A 129 -5.11 -8.58 8.11
CA LEU A 129 -6.29 -8.24 7.33
C LEU A 129 -6.17 -6.90 6.59
N SER A 130 -5.55 -5.89 7.21
CA SER A 130 -5.35 -4.57 6.59
C SER A 130 -4.52 -4.67 5.32
N HIS A 131 -3.41 -5.39 5.34
CA HIS A 131 -2.55 -5.57 4.17
C HIS A 131 -3.25 -6.36 3.06
N SER A 132 -4.01 -7.40 3.41
CA SER A 132 -4.81 -8.17 2.47
C SER A 132 -5.88 -7.34 1.78
N VAL A 133 -6.62 -6.54 2.54
CA VAL A 133 -7.69 -5.67 2.00
C VAL A 133 -7.12 -4.59 1.09
N PHE A 134 -6.04 -3.91 1.49
CA PHE A 134 -5.40 -2.92 0.63
C PHE A 134 -4.79 -3.54 -0.63
N ALA A 135 -4.20 -4.74 -0.55
CA ALA A 135 -3.74 -5.46 -1.73
C ALA A 135 -4.88 -5.73 -2.72
N LEU A 136 -6.06 -6.15 -2.25
CA LEU A 136 -7.24 -6.32 -3.09
C LEU A 136 -7.74 -5.00 -3.68
N CYS A 137 -7.72 -3.89 -2.93
CA CYS A 137 -8.04 -2.57 -3.47
C CYS A 137 -7.11 -2.19 -4.61
N PHE A 138 -5.80 -2.35 -4.45
CA PHE A 138 -4.83 -2.07 -5.52
C PHE A 138 -5.03 -2.98 -6.74
N LEU A 139 -5.35 -4.25 -6.52
CA LEU A 139 -5.68 -5.16 -7.62
C LEU A 139 -6.94 -4.69 -8.36
N CYS A 140 -7.97 -4.23 -7.68
CA CYS A 140 -9.16 -3.63 -8.29
C CYS A 140 -8.82 -2.38 -9.12
N PHE A 141 -7.90 -1.53 -8.65
CA PHE A 141 -7.47 -0.34 -9.42
C PHE A 141 -6.63 -0.70 -10.65
N LEU A 142 -5.85 -1.79 -10.58
CA LEU A 142 -5.12 -2.29 -11.75
C LEU A 142 -6.05 -2.83 -12.84
N LEU A 143 -7.09 -3.57 -12.45
CA LEU A 143 -8.01 -4.22 -13.37
C LEU A 143 -9.13 -3.29 -13.85
N GLY A 144 -9.50 -2.32 -13.03
CA GLY A 144 -10.59 -1.38 -13.28
C GLY A 144 -10.14 -0.10 -14.00
N LYS A 145 -11.12 0.77 -14.24
CA LYS A 145 -10.92 2.13 -14.79
C LYS A 145 -11.13 3.16 -13.68
N SER A 146 -10.38 3.03 -12.60
CA SER A 146 -10.55 3.89 -11.42
C SER A 146 -10.18 5.37 -11.67
N GLU A 147 -9.43 5.66 -12.75
CA GLU A 147 -9.09 7.01 -13.22
C GLU A 147 -10.17 7.67 -14.06
N ALA A 148 -11.24 6.96 -14.44
CA ALA A 148 -12.27 7.47 -15.36
C ALA A 148 -13.05 8.66 -14.79
N LEU A 149 -13.20 8.74 -13.46
CA LEU A 149 -13.94 9.80 -12.78
C LEU A 149 -13.08 10.40 -11.65
N TRP A 150 -13.37 11.68 -11.34
CA TRP A 150 -12.76 12.42 -10.23
C TRP A 150 -11.24 12.33 -10.23
N SER A 151 -10.64 12.48 -11.42
CA SER A 151 -9.20 12.49 -11.62
C SER A 151 -8.78 13.78 -12.31
N TYR A 152 -7.51 14.17 -12.12
CA TYR A 152 -6.95 15.34 -12.81
C TYR A 152 -7.02 15.21 -14.34
N PRO A 153 -6.69 14.06 -14.95
CA PRO A 153 -6.86 13.88 -16.40
C PRO A 153 -8.32 14.04 -16.88
N ALA A 154 -9.29 13.50 -16.16
CA ALA A 154 -10.70 13.64 -16.50
C ALA A 154 -11.16 15.10 -16.40
N TRP A 155 -10.75 15.82 -15.35
CA TRP A 155 -11.05 17.24 -15.19
C TRP A 155 -10.40 18.10 -16.28
N ARG A 156 -9.13 17.81 -16.65
CA ARG A 156 -8.45 18.53 -17.74
C ARG A 156 -9.13 18.33 -19.08
N ALA A 157 -9.60 17.11 -19.38
CA ALA A 157 -10.30 16.77 -20.60
C ALA A 157 -11.70 17.43 -20.72
N SER A 158 -12.30 17.86 -19.59
CA SER A 158 -13.61 18.52 -19.56
C SER A 158 -13.55 20.04 -19.75
N ARG A 159 -12.35 20.63 -19.83
CA ARG A 159 -12.17 22.07 -20.10
C ARG A 159 -12.17 22.32 -21.60
N PRO A 160 -12.92 23.36 -22.06
CA PRO A 160 -12.93 23.78 -23.47
C PRO A 160 -11.56 24.28 -23.93
#